data_b070abaf60f8ba2289b1c9a205c4b2f0
#
_entry.id   b070abaf60f8ba2289b1c9a205c4b2f0
#
_cell.length_a   1.000
_cell.length_b   1.000
_cell.length_c   1.000
_cell.angle_alpha   90.00
_cell.angle_beta   90.00
_cell.angle_gamma   90.00
#
_symmetry.space_group_name_H-M   'P 1'
#
loop_
_entity.id
_entity.type
_entity.pdbx_description
1 polymer ?
#
loop_
_entity_poly.entity_id
_entity_poly.type
_entity_poly.pdbx_seq_one_letter_code
_entity_poly.pdbx_strand_id
1 'polypeptide(L)'
;MKNEILTKIKEIKIYLFDLEGVLLNDNITPDKLFNLLSAKVKEFNLYGLKFGIITAREEDDLIKKLKSIENCNVISSSLDKVSSADNFLTTNSVDYKNVFYIGDDLLDIPLLKKCRLTSTPMNGRREVKRIVNFVVKTKNPENILNEILSLIKKSIETV
;
A
#
# COMPACT_ATOMS: atom_id res chain seq x y z
N MET A 1 -3.72 -16.20 13.78
CA MET A 1 -3.10 -15.37 12.73
C MET A 1 -4.15 -14.68 11.84
N LYS A 2 -5.01 -15.41 11.17
CA LYS A 2 -6.03 -14.82 10.27
C LYS A 2 -6.99 -13.87 11.00
N ASN A 3 -7.46 -14.28 12.18
CA ASN A 3 -8.36 -13.45 13.00
C ASN A 3 -7.66 -12.18 13.51
N GLU A 4 -6.37 -12.27 13.81
CA GLU A 4 -5.57 -11.13 14.24
C GLU A 4 -5.43 -10.10 13.12
N ILE A 5 -5.19 -10.56 11.87
CA ILE A 5 -5.13 -9.69 10.71
C ILE A 5 -6.47 -8.97 10.49
N LEU A 6 -7.58 -9.72 10.54
CA LEU A 6 -8.91 -9.13 10.36
C LEU A 6 -9.25 -8.11 11.45
N THR A 7 -8.79 -8.35 12.68
CA THR A 7 -8.97 -7.39 13.78
C THR A 7 -8.20 -6.09 13.50
N LYS A 8 -6.95 -6.21 13.05
CA LYS A 8 -6.12 -5.03 12.71
C LYS A 8 -6.68 -4.26 11.51
N ILE A 9 -7.19 -4.96 10.50
CA ILE A 9 -7.77 -4.33 9.30
C ILE A 9 -8.91 -3.36 9.67
N LYS A 10 -9.69 -3.68 10.67
CA LYS A 10 -10.78 -2.80 11.13
C LYS A 10 -10.30 -1.45 11.64
N GLU A 11 -9.04 -1.36 12.06
CA GLU A 11 -8.43 -0.12 12.55
C GLU A 11 -7.81 0.72 11.44
N ILE A 12 -7.60 0.15 10.25
CA ILE A 12 -6.89 0.80 9.15
C ILE A 12 -7.79 1.81 8.44
N LYS A 13 -7.25 3.00 8.23
CA LYS A 13 -7.91 4.11 7.51
C LYS A 13 -7.17 4.48 6.24
N ILE A 14 -5.86 4.22 6.21
CA ILE A 14 -4.98 4.56 5.08
C ILE A 14 -4.22 3.31 4.65
N TYR A 15 -4.29 3.01 3.36
CA TYR A 15 -3.54 1.92 2.74
C TYR A 15 -2.44 2.51 1.88
N LEU A 16 -1.19 2.34 2.30
CA LEU A 16 0.00 2.80 1.59
C LEU A 16 0.67 1.65 0.87
N PHE A 17 1.14 1.92 -0.33
CA PHE A 17 1.80 0.96 -1.20
C PHE A 17 3.12 1.54 -1.69
N ASP A 18 4.18 0.72 -1.66
CA ASP A 18 5.38 1.01 -2.44
C ASP A 18 5.03 0.85 -3.93
N LEU A 19 5.70 1.61 -4.79
CA LEU A 19 5.47 1.52 -6.23
C LEU A 19 6.35 0.43 -6.85
N GLU A 20 7.67 0.64 -6.85
CA GLU A 20 8.61 -0.32 -7.44
C GLU A 20 8.63 -1.63 -6.66
N GLY A 21 8.41 -2.74 -7.35
CA GLY A 21 8.40 -4.07 -6.74
C GLY A 21 7.08 -4.51 -6.15
N VAL A 22 6.11 -3.62 -6.00
CA VAL A 22 4.77 -3.93 -5.47
C VAL A 22 3.70 -3.68 -6.53
N LEU A 23 3.48 -2.42 -6.91
CA LEU A 23 2.48 -2.04 -7.90
C LEU A 23 3.06 -1.97 -9.32
N LEU A 24 4.36 -1.75 -9.46
CA LEU A 24 5.05 -1.66 -10.73
C LEU A 24 6.19 -2.69 -10.76
N ASN A 25 6.09 -3.64 -11.67
CA ASN A 25 7.10 -4.67 -11.90
C ASN A 25 6.97 -5.19 -13.35
N ASP A 26 7.69 -6.26 -13.68
CA ASP A 26 7.70 -6.84 -15.03
C ASP A 26 6.35 -7.43 -15.48
N ASN A 27 5.39 -7.56 -14.57
CA ASN A 27 4.08 -8.15 -14.86
C ASN A 27 3.04 -7.11 -15.30
N ILE A 28 3.39 -5.83 -15.34
CA ILE A 28 2.45 -4.77 -15.69
C ILE A 28 3.15 -3.61 -16.42
N THR A 29 2.50 -3.07 -17.43
CA THR A 29 2.98 -1.86 -18.10
C THR A 29 2.48 -0.61 -17.38
N PRO A 30 3.15 0.55 -17.54
CA PRO A 30 2.67 1.81 -16.95
C PRO A 30 1.22 2.15 -17.31
N ASP A 31 0.82 1.93 -18.57
CA ASP A 31 -0.56 2.22 -18.99
C ASP A 31 -1.58 1.29 -18.33
N LYS A 32 -1.25 0.02 -18.21
CA LYS A 32 -2.11 -0.94 -17.49
C LYS A 32 -2.19 -0.61 -16.01
N LEU A 33 -1.08 -0.18 -15.41
CA LEU A 33 -1.07 0.23 -14.00
C LEU A 33 -2.00 1.44 -13.79
N PHE A 34 -1.92 2.44 -14.66
CA PHE A 34 -2.80 3.60 -14.58
C PHE A 34 -4.28 3.19 -14.61
N ASN A 35 -4.66 2.33 -15.56
CA ASN A 35 -6.02 1.84 -15.68
C ASN A 35 -6.46 1.02 -14.47
N LEU A 36 -5.57 0.16 -13.99
CA LEU A 36 -5.82 -0.66 -12.79
C LEU A 36 -6.07 0.22 -11.56
N LEU A 37 -5.20 1.19 -11.31
CA LEU A 37 -5.32 2.06 -10.14
C LEU A 37 -6.53 2.99 -10.24
N SER A 38 -6.87 3.46 -11.44
CA SER A 38 -8.09 4.25 -11.64
C SER A 38 -9.34 3.51 -11.15
N ALA A 39 -9.39 2.20 -11.34
CA ALA A 39 -10.51 1.38 -10.87
C ALA A 39 -10.38 1.02 -9.39
N LYS A 40 -9.19 0.58 -8.95
CA LYS A 40 -8.99 0.06 -7.58
C LYS A 40 -9.06 1.14 -6.51
N VAL A 41 -8.55 2.34 -6.78
CA VAL A 41 -8.66 3.47 -5.84
C VAL A 41 -10.12 3.74 -5.50
N LYS A 42 -11.01 3.68 -6.48
CA LYS A 42 -12.44 3.84 -6.26
C LYS A 42 -13.00 2.78 -5.31
N GLU A 43 -12.54 1.53 -5.43
CA GLU A 43 -12.98 0.46 -4.54
C GLU A 43 -12.57 0.72 -3.09
N PHE A 44 -11.33 1.17 -2.83
CA PHE A 44 -10.92 1.57 -1.48
C PHE A 44 -11.78 2.72 -0.95
N ASN A 45 -12.05 3.71 -1.78
CA ASN A 45 -12.86 4.88 -1.38
C ASN A 45 -14.30 4.51 -1.04
N LEU A 46 -14.87 3.51 -1.69
CA LEU A 46 -16.21 3.01 -1.37
C LEU A 46 -16.30 2.49 0.08
N TYR A 47 -15.19 2.03 0.64
CA TYR A 47 -15.12 1.61 2.04
C TYR A 47 -14.73 2.76 2.99
N GLY A 48 -14.62 3.99 2.48
CA GLY A 48 -14.19 5.13 3.27
C GLY A 48 -12.70 5.15 3.57
N LEU A 49 -11.90 4.39 2.80
CA LEU A 49 -10.47 4.23 3.01
C LEU A 49 -9.67 5.12 2.06
N LYS A 50 -8.53 5.63 2.55
CA LYS A 50 -7.61 6.40 1.72
C LYS A 50 -6.56 5.48 1.11
N PHE A 51 -6.22 5.76 -0.14
CA PHE A 51 -5.21 5.04 -0.91
C PHE A 51 -4.01 5.96 -1.15
N GLY A 52 -2.82 5.46 -0.90
CA GLY A 52 -1.59 6.22 -1.15
C GLY A 52 -0.47 5.36 -1.67
N ILE A 53 0.42 6.00 -2.43
CA ILE A 53 1.65 5.40 -2.95
C ILE A 53 2.81 6.23 -2.40
N ILE A 54 3.83 5.56 -1.88
CA ILE A 54 5.06 6.21 -1.41
C ILE A 54 6.24 5.55 -2.11
N THR A 55 7.05 6.35 -2.83
CA THR A 55 8.11 5.84 -3.68
C THR A 55 9.34 6.74 -3.66
N ALA A 56 10.53 6.13 -3.77
CA ALA A 56 11.78 6.86 -3.97
C ALA A 56 11.92 7.39 -5.41
N ARG A 57 11.08 6.92 -6.33
CA ARG A 57 11.12 7.35 -7.73
C ARG A 57 10.88 8.84 -7.85
N GLU A 58 11.70 9.51 -8.65
CA GLU A 58 11.54 10.93 -8.93
C GLU A 58 10.30 11.19 -9.77
N GLU A 59 9.78 12.42 -9.72
CA GLU A 59 8.62 12.78 -10.49
C GLU A 59 8.92 12.75 -11.99
N ASP A 60 8.24 11.85 -12.69
CA ASP A 60 8.35 11.67 -14.14
C ASP A 60 6.92 11.61 -14.73
N ASP A 61 6.81 11.24 -15.99
CA ASP A 61 5.50 11.17 -16.65
C ASP A 61 4.56 10.15 -15.99
N LEU A 62 5.10 9.01 -15.53
CA LEU A 62 4.29 8.02 -14.83
C LEU A 62 3.77 8.57 -13.51
N ILE A 63 4.63 9.17 -12.69
CA ILE A 63 4.22 9.75 -11.40
C ILE A 63 3.15 10.83 -11.60
N LYS A 64 3.34 11.71 -12.59
CA LYS A 64 2.34 12.74 -12.92
C LYS A 64 1.01 12.11 -13.30
N LYS A 65 1.04 11.04 -14.08
CA LYS A 65 -0.14 10.31 -14.50
C LYS A 65 -0.87 9.68 -13.30
N LEU A 66 -0.12 9.06 -12.39
CA LEU A 66 -0.70 8.47 -11.18
C LEU A 66 -1.28 9.55 -10.25
N LYS A 67 -0.64 10.71 -10.14
CA LYS A 67 -1.16 11.85 -9.37
C LYS A 67 -2.46 12.40 -9.94
N SER A 68 -2.75 12.19 -11.23
CA SER A 68 -3.99 12.65 -11.87
C SER A 68 -5.19 11.77 -11.52
N ILE A 69 -4.99 10.60 -10.93
CA ILE A 69 -6.09 9.74 -10.48
C ILE A 69 -6.75 10.36 -9.26
N GLU A 70 -8.04 10.57 -9.32
CA GLU A 70 -8.80 11.15 -8.20
C GLU A 70 -8.67 10.30 -6.94
N ASN A 71 -8.35 10.95 -5.82
CA ASN A 71 -8.17 10.33 -4.50
C ASN A 71 -6.99 9.35 -4.41
N CYS A 72 -6.08 9.37 -5.38
CA CYS A 72 -4.83 8.64 -5.31
C CYS A 72 -3.73 9.58 -4.82
N ASN A 73 -3.27 9.36 -3.59
CA ASN A 73 -2.22 10.17 -2.97
C ASN A 73 -0.86 9.57 -3.37
N VAL A 74 -0.05 10.34 -4.09
CA VAL A 74 1.27 9.86 -4.54
C VAL A 74 2.36 10.73 -3.95
N ILE A 75 3.24 10.12 -3.16
CA ILE A 75 4.41 10.76 -2.57
C ILE A 75 5.63 10.22 -3.30
N SER A 76 6.22 11.04 -4.16
CA SER A 76 7.40 10.70 -4.97
C SER A 76 8.68 11.28 -4.36
N SER A 77 9.82 10.88 -4.90
CA SER A 77 11.15 11.34 -4.47
C SER A 77 11.41 11.12 -2.98
N SER A 78 10.79 10.13 -2.40
CA SER A 78 10.86 9.84 -0.97
C SER A 78 12.00 8.86 -0.69
N LEU A 79 13.20 9.37 -0.41
CA LEU A 79 14.32 8.55 0.04
C LEU A 79 14.17 8.19 1.52
N ASP A 80 13.63 9.11 2.33
CA ASP A 80 13.25 8.87 3.71
C ASP A 80 11.74 8.71 3.78
N LYS A 81 11.29 7.47 3.66
CA LYS A 81 9.85 7.16 3.64
C LYS A 81 9.16 7.44 4.97
N VAL A 82 9.89 7.34 6.08
CA VAL A 82 9.32 7.65 7.41
C VAL A 82 8.98 9.13 7.51
N SER A 83 9.89 10.01 7.15
CA SER A 83 9.63 11.46 7.16
C SER A 83 8.47 11.84 6.25
N SER A 84 8.42 11.26 5.06
CA SER A 84 7.33 11.50 4.10
C SER A 84 5.99 11.01 4.64
N ALA A 85 5.98 9.83 5.26
CA ALA A 85 4.78 9.27 5.87
C ALA A 85 4.32 10.10 7.08
N ASP A 86 5.26 10.54 7.92
CA ASP A 86 4.94 11.41 9.08
C ASP A 86 4.19 12.66 8.61
N ASN A 87 4.70 13.33 7.56
CA ASN A 87 4.06 14.53 7.00
C ASN A 87 2.67 14.23 6.45
N PHE A 88 2.53 13.15 5.70
CA PHE A 88 1.26 12.75 5.10
C PHE A 88 0.21 12.41 6.18
N LEU A 89 0.60 11.67 7.20
CA LEU A 89 -0.30 11.29 8.29
C LEU A 89 -0.73 12.50 9.12
N THR A 90 0.19 13.42 9.41
CA THR A 90 -0.12 14.67 10.13
C THR A 90 -1.15 15.49 9.35
N THR A 91 -0.94 15.66 8.05
CA THR A 91 -1.88 16.39 7.18
C THR A 91 -3.27 15.77 7.16
N ASN A 92 -3.35 14.44 7.27
CA ASN A 92 -4.62 13.71 7.23
C ASN A 92 -5.20 13.42 8.62
N SER A 93 -4.58 13.93 9.69
CA SER A 93 -5.01 13.72 11.08
C SER A 93 -5.16 12.25 11.46
N VAL A 94 -4.21 11.44 11.02
CA VAL A 94 -4.16 9.98 11.25
C VAL A 94 -2.79 9.63 11.82
N ASP A 95 -2.71 8.57 12.61
CA ASP A 95 -1.43 8.07 13.10
C ASP A 95 -1.16 6.64 12.61
N TYR A 96 0.03 6.12 12.92
CA TYR A 96 0.47 4.81 12.43
C TYR A 96 -0.41 3.63 12.86
N LYS A 97 -1.19 3.77 13.91
CA LYS A 97 -2.13 2.71 14.34
C LYS A 97 -3.27 2.50 13.32
N ASN A 98 -3.45 3.44 12.41
CA ASN A 98 -4.47 3.39 11.37
C ASN A 98 -3.88 3.16 9.96
N VAL A 99 -2.61 2.76 9.87
CA VAL A 99 -1.90 2.63 8.60
C VAL A 99 -1.57 1.18 8.28
N PHE A 100 -1.91 0.78 7.06
CA PHE A 100 -1.38 -0.41 6.39
C PHE A 100 -0.28 0.02 5.42
N TYR A 101 0.81 -0.73 5.39
CA TYR A 101 1.87 -0.52 4.41
C TYR A 101 2.34 -1.85 3.83
N ILE A 102 2.52 -1.89 2.52
CA ILE A 102 3.13 -3.01 1.81
C ILE A 102 4.36 -2.52 1.04
N GLY A 103 5.50 -3.12 1.33
CA GLY A 103 6.78 -2.84 0.70
C GLY A 103 7.52 -4.13 0.42
N ASP A 104 8.59 -4.06 -0.39
CA ASP A 104 9.30 -5.27 -0.85
C ASP A 104 10.80 -5.26 -0.58
N ASP A 105 11.39 -4.13 -0.22
CA ASP A 105 12.84 -3.96 -0.16
C ASP A 105 13.30 -3.41 1.20
N LEU A 106 14.61 -3.41 1.39
CA LEU A 106 15.25 -2.96 2.64
C LEU A 106 14.91 -1.51 2.98
N LEU A 107 14.75 -0.65 1.99
CA LEU A 107 14.36 0.75 2.18
C LEU A 107 12.97 0.90 2.82
N ASP A 108 12.12 -0.11 2.72
CA ASP A 108 10.78 -0.09 3.29
C ASP A 108 10.75 -0.47 4.77
N ILE A 109 11.81 -1.10 5.28
CA ILE A 109 11.83 -1.64 6.64
C ILE A 109 11.57 -0.58 7.72
N PRO A 110 12.19 0.61 7.69
CA PRO A 110 11.90 1.62 8.72
C PRO A 110 10.42 2.00 8.79
N LEU A 111 9.76 2.15 7.65
CA LEU A 111 8.33 2.47 7.60
C LEU A 111 7.46 1.29 8.01
N LEU A 112 7.80 0.08 7.53
CA LEU A 112 7.09 -1.14 7.91
C LEU A 112 7.05 -1.33 9.43
N LYS A 113 8.14 -1.02 10.13
CA LYS A 113 8.22 -1.16 11.58
C LYS A 113 7.30 -0.21 12.35
N LYS A 114 6.83 0.85 11.73
CA LYS A 114 5.96 1.85 12.36
C LYS A 114 4.47 1.60 12.14
N CYS A 115 4.11 0.90 11.08
CA CYS A 115 2.72 0.73 10.67
C CYS A 115 2.00 -0.37 11.45
N ARG A 116 0.70 -0.19 11.65
CA ARG A 116 -0.15 -1.13 12.39
C ARG A 116 -0.26 -2.49 11.73
N LEU A 117 -0.38 -2.51 10.42
CA LEU A 117 -0.52 -3.74 9.64
C LEU A 117 0.39 -3.66 8.43
N THR A 118 1.13 -4.73 8.19
CA THR A 118 2.17 -4.73 7.17
C THR A 118 2.14 -6.01 6.34
N SER A 119 2.57 -5.88 5.10
CA SER A 119 2.69 -7.00 4.19
C SER A 119 3.84 -6.80 3.20
N THR A 120 4.13 -7.85 2.47
CA THR A 120 5.06 -7.83 1.35
C THR A 120 4.54 -8.80 0.29
N PRO A 121 4.78 -8.54 -1.01
CA PRO A 121 4.41 -9.51 -2.04
C PRO A 121 5.28 -10.75 -1.97
N MET A 122 4.89 -11.78 -2.70
CA MET A 122 5.60 -13.07 -2.75
C MET A 122 7.08 -12.90 -3.14
N ASN A 123 7.40 -11.90 -3.95
CA ASN A 123 8.75 -11.59 -4.39
C ASN A 123 9.50 -10.64 -3.44
N GLY A 124 8.92 -10.29 -2.32
CA GLY A 124 9.59 -9.43 -1.32
C GLY A 124 10.86 -10.06 -0.78
N ARG A 125 11.80 -9.23 -0.34
CA ARG A 125 13.06 -9.71 0.23
C ARG A 125 12.82 -10.52 1.49
N ARG A 126 13.71 -11.49 1.74
CA ARG A 126 13.63 -12.35 2.93
C ARG A 126 13.58 -11.53 4.22
N GLU A 127 14.40 -10.47 4.31
CA GLU A 127 14.46 -9.60 5.49
C GLU A 127 13.11 -8.92 5.73
N VAL A 128 12.42 -8.54 4.66
CA VAL A 128 11.08 -7.93 4.74
C VAL A 128 10.03 -8.97 5.14
N LYS A 129 10.09 -10.17 4.54
CA LYS A 129 9.16 -11.24 4.88
C LYS A 129 9.18 -11.63 6.35
N ARG A 130 10.34 -11.44 7.02
CA ARG A 130 10.51 -11.79 8.43
C ARG A 130 9.82 -10.82 9.39
N ILE A 131 9.58 -9.59 8.98
CA ILE A 131 9.07 -8.54 9.87
C ILE A 131 7.62 -8.14 9.61
N VAL A 132 7.04 -8.54 8.48
CA VAL A 132 5.65 -8.19 8.14
C VAL A 132 4.66 -9.12 8.82
N ASN A 133 3.41 -8.67 8.94
CA ASN A 133 2.34 -9.45 9.53
C ASN A 133 1.91 -10.63 8.65
N PHE A 134 1.94 -10.45 7.32
CA PHE A 134 1.63 -11.53 6.39
C PHE A 134 2.28 -11.27 5.02
N VAL A 135 2.42 -12.34 4.25
CA VAL A 135 2.96 -12.28 2.88
C VAL A 135 1.81 -12.53 1.91
N VAL A 136 1.65 -11.62 0.95
CA VAL A 136 0.66 -11.78 -0.12
C VAL A 136 1.13 -12.91 -1.05
N LYS A 137 0.23 -13.80 -1.42
CA LYS A 137 0.57 -15.02 -2.17
C LYS A 137 0.77 -14.81 -3.68
N THR A 138 1.10 -13.60 -4.07
CA THR A 138 1.26 -13.23 -5.48
C THR A 138 2.26 -12.11 -5.62
N LYS A 139 2.82 -11.93 -6.81
CA LYS A 139 3.62 -10.78 -7.21
C LYS A 139 2.92 -9.93 -8.28
N ASN A 140 1.75 -10.35 -8.72
CA ASN A 140 0.97 -9.63 -9.72
C ASN A 140 0.25 -8.45 -9.05
N PRO A 141 0.44 -7.19 -9.52
CA PRO A 141 -0.14 -6.01 -8.87
C PRO A 141 -1.66 -6.05 -8.72
N GLU A 142 -2.39 -6.49 -9.73
CA GLU A 142 -3.85 -6.62 -9.65
C GLU A 142 -4.27 -7.61 -8.57
N ASN A 143 -3.60 -8.76 -8.51
CA ASN A 143 -3.90 -9.79 -7.52
C ASN A 143 -3.50 -9.34 -6.11
N ILE A 144 -2.43 -8.56 -5.96
CA ILE A 144 -2.06 -7.94 -4.68
C ILE A 144 -3.21 -7.07 -4.17
N LEU A 145 -3.71 -6.16 -5.02
CA LEU A 145 -4.80 -5.27 -4.66
C LEU A 145 -6.08 -6.04 -4.34
N ASN A 146 -6.39 -7.06 -5.13
CA ASN A 146 -7.57 -7.91 -4.91
C ASN A 146 -7.48 -8.68 -3.60
N GLU A 147 -6.31 -9.19 -3.23
CA GLU A 147 -6.13 -9.89 -1.95
C GLU A 147 -6.34 -8.96 -0.77
N ILE A 148 -5.80 -7.74 -0.83
CA ILE A 148 -6.02 -6.72 0.22
C ILE A 148 -7.51 -6.35 0.31
N LEU A 149 -8.16 -6.08 -0.81
CA LEU A 149 -9.59 -5.75 -0.84
C LEU A 149 -10.44 -6.91 -0.30
N SER A 150 -10.06 -8.15 -0.60
CA SER A 150 -10.74 -9.34 -0.06
C SER A 150 -10.67 -9.39 1.46
N LEU A 151 -9.50 -9.06 2.04
CA LEU A 151 -9.35 -9.01 3.50
C LEU A 151 -10.23 -7.90 4.12
N ILE A 152 -10.32 -6.75 3.46
CA ILE A 152 -11.19 -5.65 3.89
C ILE A 152 -12.65 -6.11 3.91
N LYS A 153 -13.12 -6.73 2.84
CA LYS A 153 -14.49 -7.27 2.75
C LYS A 153 -14.77 -8.27 3.85
N LYS A 154 -13.86 -9.20 4.08
CA LYS A 154 -14.00 -10.21 5.14
C LYS A 154 -14.07 -9.58 6.54
N SER A 155 -13.31 -8.51 6.78
CA SER A 155 -13.33 -7.82 8.07
C SER A 155 -14.68 -7.18 8.37
N ILE A 156 -15.39 -6.73 7.34
CA ILE A 156 -16.71 -6.13 7.46
C ILE A 156 -17.79 -7.20 7.69
N GLU A 157 -17.66 -8.35 7.02
CA GLU A 157 -18.61 -9.47 7.15
C GLU A 157 -18.53 -10.19 8.49
N THR A 158 -17.37 -10.16 9.16
CA THR A 158 -17.17 -10.76 10.48
C THR A 158 -17.48 -9.75 11.58
N VAL A 159 -18.74 -9.51 11.83
CA VAL A 159 -19.22 -8.64 12.91
C VAL A 159 -19.46 -9.44 14.18
#